data_8fdcf27f6889d8f30990aff66f890319
#
_entry.id   8fdcf27f6889d8f30990aff66f890319
#
_cell.length_a   1.000
_cell.length_b   1.000
_cell.length_c   1.000
_cell.angle_alpha   90.00
_cell.angle_beta   90.00
_cell.angle_gamma   90.00
#
_symmetry.space_group_name_H-M   'P 1'
#
loop_
_entity.id
_entity.type
_entity.pdbx_description
1 polymer ?
#
loop_
_entity_poly.entity_id
_entity_poly.type
_entity_poly.pdbx_seq_one_letter_code
_entity_poly.pdbx_strand_id
1 'polypeptide(L)'
;MPARPRGAGRPRVGPAPCRGAFLLIAFFLAVCLGPGGAERATAAEAAQPATDALQPLITTSELVVGQNRFAFGLLRQGRLLADATVAVRVYDVRGEVPLLTAARPAVYHRLEVIEEGQHVHMHPDGTRHLHGPASDAHGIYVAHLPFDRPGPWGIEILARQGDGPVETARLRVTALGAPRAPLPGTPAPRSRNLVAGDVADLSAIDSSEPPDPRLHQTRIADAIAQGRPQVIVFATPRYCASRVCGPVVDVVRTLIPTYGSRVAFIHQEIWQGPPGQAFAPTVQEWNLPSEPWIFLVDERGLIRARFEGLTTRRELEAAVRSMLGLP
;
A
#
# COMPACT_ATOMS: atom_id res chain seq x y z
N MET A 1 4.80 -64.09 -26.63
CA MET A 1 5.65 -64.81 -25.68
C MET A 1 7.10 -64.78 -26.16
N PRO A 2 8.10 -64.31 -25.39
CA PRO A 2 8.44 -64.76 -24.07
C PRO A 2 8.71 -63.65 -23.04
N ALA A 3 8.43 -63.97 -21.83
CA ALA A 3 9.22 -64.10 -20.59
C ALA A 3 9.76 -62.81 -19.92
N ARG A 4 9.15 -62.53 -18.76
CA ARG A 4 9.69 -61.63 -17.70
C ARG A 4 10.87 -62.27 -16.99
N PRO A 5 11.80 -61.49 -16.42
CA PRO A 5 12.44 -61.91 -15.19
C PRO A 5 12.04 -61.04 -13.97
N ARG A 6 12.00 -61.74 -12.85
CA ARG A 6 11.67 -61.28 -11.50
C ARG A 6 12.90 -60.65 -10.81
N GLY A 7 12.68 -59.59 -10.05
CA GLY A 7 13.00 -59.52 -8.62
C GLY A 7 14.45 -59.32 -8.22
N ALA A 8 14.75 -58.13 -7.64
CA ALA A 8 15.81 -57.99 -6.64
C ALA A 8 15.40 -56.99 -5.58
N GLY A 9 15.54 -57.37 -4.33
CA GLY A 9 14.98 -56.79 -3.13
C GLY A 9 15.64 -55.48 -2.69
N ARG A 10 14.86 -54.75 -1.92
CA ARG A 10 15.28 -53.58 -1.13
C ARG A 10 15.98 -54.02 0.15
N PRO A 11 17.08 -53.39 0.58
CA PRO A 11 17.49 -53.43 1.98
C PRO A 11 16.76 -52.37 2.79
N ARG A 12 16.14 -52.78 3.88
CA ARG A 12 15.65 -51.92 4.97
C ARG A 12 16.85 -51.52 5.83
N VAL A 13 17.03 -50.20 6.01
CA VAL A 13 17.95 -49.66 7.03
C VAL A 13 17.06 -49.14 8.16
N GLY A 14 17.18 -49.73 9.33
CA GLY A 14 16.51 -49.31 10.56
C GLY A 14 17.26 -48.18 11.26
N PRO A 15 16.58 -47.44 12.15
CA PRO A 15 17.22 -46.34 12.87
C PRO A 15 18.01 -46.81 14.09
N ALA A 16 19.23 -46.26 14.23
CA ALA A 16 20.06 -46.42 15.42
C ALA A 16 19.68 -45.40 16.50
N PRO A 17 19.68 -45.73 17.79
CA PRO A 17 19.38 -44.81 18.87
C PRO A 17 20.65 -44.09 19.34
N CYS A 18 20.71 -42.76 19.25
CA CYS A 18 21.69 -41.95 19.96
C CYS A 18 21.24 -41.76 21.42
N ARG A 19 21.98 -42.41 22.32
CA ARG A 19 21.98 -42.10 23.75
C ARG A 19 22.92 -40.93 24.02
N GLY A 20 22.36 -39.76 24.32
CA GLY A 20 23.10 -38.62 24.86
C GLY A 20 22.73 -38.39 26.32
N ALA A 21 23.71 -38.54 27.21
CA ALA A 21 23.56 -38.39 28.66
C ALA A 21 23.33 -36.90 29.03
N PHE A 22 22.24 -36.61 29.73
CA PHE A 22 22.01 -35.35 30.40
C PHE A 22 22.72 -35.32 31.75
N LEU A 23 23.69 -34.43 31.91
CA LEU A 23 24.30 -34.11 33.20
C LEU A 23 23.44 -33.02 33.85
N LEU A 24 22.72 -33.37 34.92
CA LEU A 24 22.01 -32.45 35.78
C LEU A 24 23.01 -31.84 36.80
N ILE A 25 23.32 -30.58 36.65
CA ILE A 25 24.00 -29.78 37.69
C ILE A 25 22.92 -29.06 38.47
N ALA A 26 22.64 -29.56 39.67
CA ALA A 26 21.77 -28.88 40.64
C ALA A 26 22.59 -27.79 41.38
N PHE A 27 22.23 -26.52 41.15
CA PHE A 27 22.70 -25.43 42.00
C PHE A 27 21.64 -25.11 43.03
N PHE A 28 21.91 -25.45 44.29
CA PHE A 28 21.13 -24.99 45.44
C PHE A 28 21.52 -23.55 45.71
N LEU A 29 20.59 -22.58 45.53
CA LEU A 29 20.73 -21.26 46.09
C LEU A 29 19.68 -21.05 47.15
N ALA A 30 20.15 -20.83 48.39
CA ALA A 30 19.32 -20.55 49.54
C ALA A 30 18.61 -19.21 49.36
N VAL A 31 17.28 -19.22 49.46
CA VAL A 31 16.46 -18.00 49.47
C VAL A 31 16.24 -17.57 50.89
N CYS A 32 16.82 -16.43 51.28
CA CYS A 32 16.45 -15.70 52.49
C CYS A 32 15.10 -14.97 52.23
N LEU A 33 14.05 -15.41 52.90
CA LEU A 33 12.77 -14.70 52.96
C LEU A 33 12.87 -13.48 53.87
N GLY A 34 12.82 -12.29 53.27
CA GLY A 34 12.50 -11.03 53.96
C GLY A 34 11.15 -10.51 53.49
N PRO A 35 10.26 -9.99 54.40
CA PRO A 35 9.00 -9.41 53.98
C PRO A 35 9.21 -7.95 53.59
N GLY A 36 9.04 -7.66 52.29
CA GLY A 36 9.19 -6.29 51.78
C GLY A 36 8.40 -6.12 50.49
N GLY A 37 7.39 -5.30 50.58
CA GLY A 37 6.61 -4.55 49.57
C GLY A 37 6.75 -4.90 48.10
N ALA A 38 5.68 -5.38 47.52
CA ALA A 38 5.52 -5.43 46.08
C ALA A 38 5.32 -4.01 45.51
N GLU A 39 6.39 -3.30 45.23
CA GLU A 39 6.34 -2.17 44.30
C GLU A 39 6.14 -2.73 42.89
N ARG A 40 4.91 -2.53 42.37
CA ARG A 40 4.63 -2.64 40.94
C ARG A 40 5.44 -1.57 40.25
N ALA A 41 6.57 -1.93 39.68
CA ALA A 41 7.23 -1.13 38.66
C ALA A 41 6.30 -1.08 37.43
N THR A 42 5.49 -0.04 37.34
CA THR A 42 4.88 0.37 36.08
C THR A 42 6.06 0.77 35.19
N ALA A 43 6.34 -0.10 34.19
CA ALA A 43 7.18 0.29 33.07
C ALA A 43 6.46 1.45 32.37
N ALA A 44 6.84 2.67 32.73
CA ALA A 44 6.53 3.84 31.94
C ALA A 44 7.26 3.62 30.60
N GLU A 45 6.52 3.29 29.58
CA GLU A 45 6.97 3.36 28.19
C GLU A 45 7.50 4.77 27.99
N ALA A 46 8.81 4.90 27.91
CA ALA A 46 9.47 6.17 27.71
C ALA A 46 9.08 6.65 26.32
N ALA A 47 8.07 7.53 26.25
CA ALA A 47 7.74 8.26 25.04
C ALA A 47 9.03 8.93 24.56
N GLN A 48 9.53 8.52 23.40
CA GLN A 48 10.66 9.17 22.77
C GLN A 48 10.32 10.66 22.62
N PRO A 49 11.19 11.59 23.01
CA PRO A 49 10.90 13.01 22.86
C PRO A 49 10.62 13.28 21.37
N ALA A 50 9.45 13.84 21.08
CA ALA A 50 9.09 14.25 19.73
C ALA A 50 10.18 15.21 19.25
N THR A 51 10.93 14.82 18.21
CA THR A 51 11.96 15.68 17.64
C THR A 51 11.27 16.85 16.96
N ASP A 52 11.74 18.08 17.18
CA ASP A 52 11.23 19.29 16.50
C ASP A 52 11.50 19.26 14.98
N ALA A 53 12.33 18.33 14.54
CA ALA A 53 12.70 18.20 13.14
C ALA A 53 11.53 17.71 12.28
N LEU A 54 11.41 18.28 11.07
CA LEU A 54 10.48 17.85 10.05
C LEU A 54 10.75 16.38 9.65
N GLN A 55 9.75 15.52 9.75
CA GLN A 55 9.86 14.09 9.47
C GLN A 55 8.96 13.72 8.29
N PRO A 56 9.51 13.28 7.14
CA PRO A 56 8.73 12.80 6.03
C PRO A 56 8.28 11.34 6.25
N LEU A 57 7.00 11.08 6.04
CA LEU A 57 6.41 9.75 5.95
C LEU A 57 6.22 9.39 4.48
N ILE A 58 7.16 8.63 3.93
CA ILE A 58 7.10 8.25 2.51
C ILE A 58 6.08 7.12 2.34
N THR A 59 5.11 7.34 1.45
CA THR A 59 4.07 6.34 1.12
C THR A 59 4.29 5.70 -0.25
N THR A 60 5.31 6.14 -1.00
CA THR A 60 5.71 5.54 -2.26
C THR A 60 6.78 4.48 -2.01
N SER A 61 6.48 3.22 -2.31
CA SER A 61 7.40 2.09 -2.11
C SER A 61 8.29 1.82 -3.33
N GLU A 62 7.88 2.30 -4.51
CA GLU A 62 8.58 2.06 -5.75
C GLU A 62 8.84 3.36 -6.53
N LEU A 63 10.11 3.65 -6.78
CA LEU A 63 10.57 4.68 -7.70
C LEU A 63 11.33 4.01 -8.85
N VAL A 64 11.07 4.45 -10.09
CA VAL A 64 11.68 3.88 -11.29
C VAL A 64 12.30 4.98 -12.15
N VAL A 65 13.15 4.59 -13.09
CA VAL A 65 13.62 5.52 -14.13
C VAL A 65 12.42 6.11 -14.88
N GLY A 66 12.42 7.42 -15.10
CA GLY A 66 11.30 8.17 -15.68
C GLY A 66 10.58 9.08 -14.66
N GLN A 67 9.34 9.43 -14.97
CA GLN A 67 8.50 10.27 -14.10
C GLN A 67 7.81 9.41 -13.03
N ASN A 68 7.86 9.85 -11.78
CA ASN A 68 7.27 9.15 -10.64
C ASN A 68 6.34 10.06 -9.85
N ARG A 69 5.21 9.54 -9.42
CA ARG A 69 4.41 10.16 -8.35
C ARG A 69 5.09 9.85 -7.03
N PHE A 70 5.62 10.86 -6.38
CA PHE A 70 6.24 10.77 -5.06
C PHE A 70 5.28 11.35 -4.03
N ALA A 71 4.69 10.46 -3.24
CA ALA A 71 3.66 10.79 -2.26
C ALA A 71 4.22 10.62 -0.84
N PHE A 72 3.94 11.60 0.02
CA PHE A 72 4.46 11.62 1.39
C PHE A 72 3.62 12.47 2.33
N GLY A 73 3.55 12.08 3.60
CA GLY A 73 3.13 12.93 4.69
C GLY A 73 4.30 13.71 5.27
N LEU A 74 4.02 14.79 5.97
CA LEU A 74 5.01 15.52 6.77
C LEU A 74 4.56 15.56 8.23
N LEU A 75 5.42 15.17 9.14
CA LEU A 75 5.20 15.28 10.58
C LEU A 75 6.09 16.37 11.18
N ARG A 76 5.51 17.14 12.10
CA ARG A 76 6.22 18.02 13.03
C ARG A 76 5.73 17.71 14.42
N GLN A 77 6.65 17.40 15.35
CA GLN A 77 6.29 17.03 16.73
C GLN A 77 5.22 15.92 16.81
N GLY A 78 5.31 14.92 15.90
CA GLY A 78 4.37 13.80 15.84
C GLY A 78 2.99 14.13 15.24
N ARG A 79 2.75 15.38 14.77
CA ARG A 79 1.49 15.80 14.15
C ARG A 79 1.66 16.01 12.65
N LEU A 80 0.67 15.60 11.86
CA LEU A 80 0.67 15.85 10.42
C LEU A 80 0.62 17.35 10.12
N LEU A 81 1.54 17.79 9.28
CA LEU A 81 1.63 19.14 8.77
C LEU A 81 0.81 19.22 7.46
N ALA A 82 -0.36 19.83 7.54
CA ALA A 82 -1.19 20.15 6.39
C ALA A 82 -0.94 21.59 5.94
N ASP A 83 -1.30 21.92 4.70
CA ASP A 83 -1.35 23.28 4.17
C ASP A 83 -0.02 24.07 4.22
N ALA A 84 1.12 23.38 4.22
CA ALA A 84 2.43 23.99 4.05
C ALA A 84 2.75 24.20 2.56
N THR A 85 3.50 25.25 2.25
CA THR A 85 4.15 25.38 0.94
C THR A 85 5.35 24.43 0.90
N VAL A 86 5.31 23.44 0.01
CA VAL A 86 6.33 22.38 -0.05
C VAL A 86 6.96 22.29 -1.43
N ALA A 87 8.29 22.15 -1.43
CA ALA A 87 9.07 21.86 -2.64
C ALA A 87 9.97 20.65 -2.39
N VAL A 88 10.21 19.88 -3.43
CA VAL A 88 11.09 18.72 -3.40
C VAL A 88 12.23 18.94 -4.40
N ARG A 89 13.46 18.79 -3.94
CA ARG A 89 14.68 18.83 -4.74
C ARG A 89 15.25 17.42 -4.87
N VAL A 90 15.70 17.09 -6.06
CA VAL A 90 16.30 15.79 -6.40
C VAL A 90 17.78 16.01 -6.72
N TYR A 91 18.65 15.22 -6.12
CA TYR A 91 20.09 15.31 -6.28
C TYR A 91 20.67 13.99 -6.78
N ASP A 92 21.57 14.09 -7.78
CA ASP A 92 22.49 13.01 -8.08
C ASP A 92 23.57 12.98 -6.98
N VAL A 93 23.70 11.83 -6.31
CA VAL A 93 24.62 11.65 -5.17
C VAL A 93 25.80 10.72 -5.49
N ARG A 94 26.15 10.55 -6.76
CA ARG A 94 27.29 9.71 -7.17
C ARG A 94 28.64 10.39 -6.97
N GLY A 95 28.70 11.69 -7.10
CA GLY A 95 29.92 12.46 -6.89
C GLY A 95 30.14 12.82 -5.42
N GLU A 96 31.30 13.39 -5.11
CA GLU A 96 31.63 13.90 -3.78
C GLU A 96 30.66 15.03 -3.37
N VAL A 97 30.23 15.84 -4.33
CA VAL A 97 29.25 16.92 -4.13
C VAL A 97 27.95 16.53 -4.83
N PRO A 98 26.81 16.50 -4.07
CA PRO A 98 25.51 16.25 -4.66
C PRO A 98 25.13 17.29 -5.71
N LEU A 99 24.74 16.84 -6.90
CA LEU A 99 24.32 17.70 -8.01
C LEU A 99 22.80 17.81 -8.04
N LEU A 100 22.25 19.02 -7.93
CA LEU A 100 20.83 19.27 -8.11
C LEU A 100 20.40 19.00 -9.55
N THR A 101 19.47 18.05 -9.76
CA THR A 101 18.96 17.65 -11.08
C THR A 101 17.54 18.11 -11.34
N ALA A 102 16.73 18.26 -10.30
CA ALA A 102 15.36 18.74 -10.41
C ALA A 102 14.87 19.42 -9.12
N ALA A 103 13.96 20.37 -9.29
CA ALA A 103 13.16 20.93 -8.22
C ALA A 103 11.68 20.94 -8.67
N ARG A 104 10.78 20.46 -7.81
CA ARG A 104 9.35 20.36 -8.12
C ARG A 104 8.52 20.82 -6.91
N PRO A 105 7.41 21.52 -7.14
CA PRO A 105 6.44 21.76 -6.08
C PRO A 105 5.81 20.43 -5.65
N ALA A 106 5.47 20.30 -4.37
CA ALA A 106 4.60 19.25 -3.89
C ALA A 106 3.24 19.87 -3.54
N VAL A 107 2.18 19.32 -4.14
CA VAL A 107 0.82 19.79 -3.92
C VAL A 107 0.21 19.00 -2.77
N TYR A 108 -0.42 19.70 -1.81
CA TYR A 108 -1.18 19.03 -0.77
C TYR A 108 -2.56 18.63 -1.33
N HIS A 109 -2.86 17.36 -1.28
CA HIS A 109 -4.14 16.79 -1.65
C HIS A 109 -4.89 16.41 -0.38
N ARG A 110 -5.95 17.14 -0.07
CA ARG A 110 -6.84 16.82 1.05
C ARG A 110 -7.67 15.58 0.74
N LEU A 111 -7.83 14.70 1.71
CA LEU A 111 -8.70 13.54 1.58
C LEU A 111 -10.16 13.96 1.79
N GLU A 112 -10.94 13.95 0.71
CA GLU A 112 -12.30 14.50 0.67
C GLU A 112 -13.35 13.60 1.37
N VAL A 113 -12.98 12.36 1.70
CA VAL A 113 -13.85 11.40 2.41
C VAL A 113 -13.73 11.48 3.94
N ILE A 114 -12.98 12.47 4.47
CA ILE A 114 -12.84 12.71 5.90
C ILE A 114 -13.60 14.00 6.25
N GLU A 115 -14.66 13.88 7.03
CA GLU A 115 -15.38 15.00 7.63
C GLU A 115 -15.14 15.00 9.14
N GLU A 116 -14.81 16.17 9.72
CA GLU A 116 -14.64 16.39 11.17
C GLU A 116 -13.70 15.39 11.86
N GLY A 117 -12.66 14.91 11.17
CA GLY A 117 -11.74 13.92 11.71
C GLY A 117 -12.30 12.50 11.78
N GLN A 118 -13.43 12.25 11.17
CA GLN A 118 -14.06 10.94 11.06
C GLN A 118 -14.02 10.45 9.60
N HIS A 119 -13.86 9.15 9.42
CA HIS A 119 -13.95 8.54 8.10
C HIS A 119 -15.43 8.41 7.70
N VAL A 120 -15.77 9.01 6.55
CA VAL A 120 -17.13 8.93 6.00
C VAL A 120 -17.21 7.72 5.08
N HIS A 121 -18.03 6.76 5.46
CA HIS A 121 -18.35 5.61 4.63
C HIS A 121 -19.69 5.83 3.90
N MET A 122 -19.68 5.68 2.58
CA MET A 122 -20.88 5.79 1.74
C MET A 122 -21.38 4.39 1.39
N HIS A 123 -22.57 4.04 1.83
CA HIS A 123 -23.21 2.78 1.45
C HIS A 123 -23.76 2.80 0.01
N PRO A 124 -23.98 1.62 -0.60
CA PRO A 124 -24.57 1.53 -1.95
C PRO A 124 -25.95 2.18 -2.09
N ASP A 125 -26.70 2.29 -0.98
CA ASP A 125 -28.03 2.95 -0.91
C ASP A 125 -27.95 4.48 -0.74
N GLY A 126 -26.73 5.04 -0.67
CA GLY A 126 -26.49 6.46 -0.46
C GLY A 126 -26.45 6.91 1.00
N THR A 127 -26.68 6.00 1.97
CA THR A 127 -26.52 6.36 3.37
C THR A 127 -25.07 6.60 3.74
N ARG A 128 -24.85 7.59 4.63
CA ARG A 128 -23.51 7.97 5.10
C ARG A 128 -23.36 7.51 6.55
N HIS A 129 -22.26 6.81 6.83
CA HIS A 129 -21.88 6.45 8.18
C HIS A 129 -20.53 7.06 8.52
N LEU A 130 -20.42 7.59 9.73
CA LEU A 130 -19.18 8.09 10.31
C LEU A 130 -18.59 6.98 11.19
N HIS A 131 -17.40 6.52 10.85
CA HIS A 131 -16.66 5.54 11.65
C HIS A 131 -15.58 6.24 12.45
N GLY A 132 -15.44 5.88 13.72
CA GLY A 132 -14.43 6.22 14.72
C GLY A 132 -13.31 7.19 14.37
N PRO A 133 -12.28 7.41 15.16
CA PRO A 133 -11.23 8.34 14.79
C PRO A 133 -10.63 7.91 13.45
N ALA A 134 -10.80 8.79 12.46
CA ALA A 134 -10.19 8.64 11.15
C ALA A 134 -8.69 8.31 11.31
N SER A 135 -8.11 7.64 10.34
CA SER A 135 -6.66 7.64 10.22
C SER A 135 -6.21 9.10 10.34
N ASP A 136 -5.14 9.39 11.08
CA ASP A 136 -4.60 10.76 11.22
C ASP A 136 -4.19 11.40 9.88
N ALA A 137 -4.38 10.69 8.77
CA ALA A 137 -4.06 11.11 7.42
C ALA A 137 -5.20 11.93 6.81
N HIS A 138 -5.22 13.23 7.11
CA HIS A 138 -6.18 14.17 6.50
C HIS A 138 -5.85 14.56 5.05
N GLY A 139 -4.71 14.13 4.52
CA GLY A 139 -4.25 14.40 3.17
C GLY A 139 -2.79 14.00 2.97
N ILE A 140 -2.28 14.25 1.77
CA ILE A 140 -0.95 13.82 1.36
C ILE A 140 -0.31 14.88 0.43
N TYR A 141 0.99 15.07 0.53
CA TYR A 141 1.76 15.83 -0.44
C TYR A 141 2.17 14.93 -1.60
N VAL A 142 2.03 15.43 -2.83
CA VAL A 142 2.42 14.74 -4.04
C VAL A 142 3.32 15.64 -4.88
N ALA A 143 4.49 15.12 -5.24
CA ALA A 143 5.39 15.71 -6.21
C ALA A 143 5.64 14.75 -7.37
N HIS A 144 5.84 15.27 -8.58
CA HIS A 144 6.21 14.47 -9.74
C HIS A 144 7.71 14.59 -9.99
N LEU A 145 8.46 13.52 -9.67
CA LEU A 145 9.92 13.52 -9.67
C LEU A 145 10.49 12.73 -10.84
N PRO A 146 11.43 13.31 -11.63
CA PRO A 146 12.14 12.59 -12.67
C PRO A 146 13.39 11.89 -12.10
N PHE A 147 13.64 10.66 -12.54
CA PHE A 147 14.91 9.97 -12.36
C PHE A 147 15.40 9.51 -13.73
N ASP A 148 16.57 9.94 -14.14
CA ASP A 148 17.13 9.65 -15.48
C ASP A 148 17.93 8.34 -15.53
N ARG A 149 18.20 7.72 -14.38
CA ARG A 149 18.98 6.50 -14.24
C ARG A 149 18.58 5.68 -13.00
N PRO A 150 18.87 4.37 -12.96
CA PRO A 150 18.74 3.57 -11.76
C PRO A 150 19.85 3.90 -10.73
N GLY A 151 19.60 3.51 -9.47
CA GLY A 151 20.55 3.65 -8.36
C GLY A 151 20.17 4.73 -7.36
N PRO A 152 21.11 5.15 -6.50
CA PRO A 152 20.85 6.05 -5.40
C PRO A 152 20.67 7.50 -5.85
N TRP A 153 19.73 8.18 -5.16
CA TRP A 153 19.39 9.60 -5.30
C TRP A 153 19.22 10.26 -3.94
N GLY A 154 19.51 11.55 -3.86
CA GLY A 154 19.17 12.38 -2.71
C GLY A 154 17.86 13.12 -2.94
N ILE A 155 17.02 13.18 -1.93
CA ILE A 155 15.81 14.01 -1.92
C ILE A 155 15.91 14.98 -0.75
N GLU A 156 15.63 16.25 -1.02
CA GLU A 156 15.50 17.30 -0.04
C GLU A 156 14.08 17.87 -0.12
N ILE A 157 13.33 17.77 0.98
CA ILE A 157 11.98 18.32 1.11
C ILE A 157 12.11 19.61 1.89
N LEU A 158 11.64 20.72 1.30
CA LEU A 158 11.58 22.03 1.93
C LEU A 158 10.12 22.35 2.22
N ALA A 159 9.80 22.66 3.47
CA ALA A 159 8.43 22.99 3.87
C ALA A 159 8.41 24.32 4.63
N ARG A 160 7.43 25.16 4.33
CA ARG A 160 7.16 26.42 5.03
C ARG A 160 5.68 26.53 5.36
N GLN A 161 5.36 26.72 6.61
CA GLN A 161 3.99 26.94 7.07
C GLN A 161 3.76 28.43 7.30
N GLY A 162 2.83 29.04 6.54
CA GLY A 162 2.59 30.48 6.57
C GLY A 162 3.88 31.28 6.31
N ASP A 163 4.14 32.28 7.15
CA ASP A 163 5.34 33.13 7.09
C ASP A 163 6.50 32.59 7.95
N GLY A 164 6.38 31.35 8.45
CA GLY A 164 7.40 30.71 9.25
C GLY A 164 8.70 30.42 8.49
N PRO A 165 9.73 29.91 9.19
CA PRO A 165 10.99 29.52 8.57
C PRO A 165 10.80 28.32 7.63
N VAL A 166 11.70 28.21 6.64
CA VAL A 166 11.79 26.99 5.82
C VAL A 166 12.46 25.91 6.62
N GLU A 167 11.75 24.82 6.81
CA GLU A 167 12.28 23.59 7.40
C GLU A 167 12.67 22.61 6.31
N THR A 168 13.67 21.76 6.58
CA THR A 168 14.24 20.87 5.58
C THR A 168 14.35 19.48 6.13
N ALA A 169 13.91 18.50 5.35
CA ALA A 169 14.16 17.08 5.58
C ALA A 169 14.93 16.49 4.39
N ARG A 170 15.91 15.62 4.68
CA ARG A 170 16.74 14.97 3.65
C ARG A 170 16.65 13.47 3.80
N LEU A 171 16.54 12.78 2.67
CA LEU A 171 16.51 11.33 2.61
C LEU A 171 17.24 10.81 1.35
N ARG A 172 17.62 9.53 1.40
CA ARG A 172 18.10 8.81 0.24
C ARG A 172 17.03 7.86 -0.27
N VAL A 173 16.89 7.78 -1.59
CA VAL A 173 15.99 6.86 -2.27
C VAL A 173 16.77 6.11 -3.35
N THR A 174 16.20 5.01 -3.82
CA THR A 174 16.75 4.25 -4.94
C THR A 174 15.72 4.20 -6.06
N ALA A 175 16.09 4.67 -7.24
CA ALA A 175 15.31 4.45 -8.45
C ALA A 175 15.68 3.08 -9.04
N LEU A 176 14.67 2.27 -9.36
CA LEU A 176 14.84 0.97 -9.98
C LEU A 176 15.03 1.11 -11.50
N GLY A 177 15.85 0.24 -12.11
CA GLY A 177 15.99 0.19 -13.56
C GLY A 177 14.80 -0.46 -14.26
N ALA A 178 14.06 -1.31 -13.56
CA ALA A 178 12.83 -1.94 -14.03
C ALA A 178 11.78 -1.90 -12.94
N PRO A 179 10.52 -1.65 -13.29
CA PRO A 179 9.41 -1.64 -12.33
C PRO A 179 9.10 -3.05 -11.82
N ARG A 180 8.56 -3.14 -10.61
CA ARG A 180 7.91 -4.33 -10.09
C ARG A 180 6.45 -4.34 -10.53
N ALA A 181 5.70 -3.30 -10.13
CA ALA A 181 4.32 -3.14 -10.55
C ALA A 181 4.22 -2.65 -12.02
N PRO A 182 3.18 -3.03 -12.78
CA PRO A 182 3.02 -2.63 -14.17
C PRO A 182 3.00 -1.10 -14.35
N LEU A 183 3.59 -0.62 -15.46
CA LEU A 183 3.70 0.81 -15.77
C LEU A 183 2.59 1.30 -16.72
N PRO A 184 2.25 2.61 -16.67
CA PRO A 184 1.48 3.24 -17.72
C PRO A 184 2.10 3.00 -19.11
N GLY A 185 1.25 2.71 -20.10
CA GLY A 185 1.65 2.35 -21.47
C GLY A 185 1.86 0.85 -21.68
N THR A 186 1.90 0.02 -20.63
CA THR A 186 2.03 -1.44 -20.75
C THR A 186 0.67 -2.13 -20.72
N PRO A 187 0.54 -3.34 -21.31
CA PRO A 187 -0.67 -4.15 -21.17
C PRO A 187 -0.92 -4.54 -19.71
N ALA A 188 -2.17 -4.41 -19.27
CA ALA A 188 -2.60 -4.91 -17.97
C ALA A 188 -2.62 -6.44 -17.94
N PRO A 189 -2.21 -7.10 -16.85
CA PRO A 189 -2.42 -8.53 -16.65
C PRO A 189 -3.90 -8.89 -16.81
N ARG A 190 -4.19 -9.94 -17.56
CA ARG A 190 -5.57 -10.43 -17.80
C ARG A 190 -6.01 -11.35 -16.67
N SER A 191 -6.08 -10.82 -15.49
CA SER A 191 -6.38 -11.57 -14.27
C SER A 191 -7.83 -12.04 -14.23
N ARG A 192 -8.02 -13.27 -13.74
CA ARG A 192 -9.33 -13.87 -13.49
C ARG A 192 -9.69 -13.77 -12.00
N ASN A 193 -9.72 -12.56 -11.49
CA ASN A 193 -10.13 -12.27 -10.11
C ASN A 193 -11.52 -12.85 -9.80
N LEU A 194 -11.77 -13.16 -8.52
CA LEU A 194 -13.09 -13.58 -8.08
C LEU A 194 -14.10 -12.42 -8.19
N VAL A 195 -15.34 -12.79 -8.48
CA VAL A 195 -16.48 -11.88 -8.54
C VAL A 195 -17.60 -12.37 -7.60
N ALA A 196 -18.62 -11.54 -7.39
CA ALA A 196 -19.72 -11.87 -6.46
C ALA A 196 -20.40 -13.21 -6.76
N GLY A 197 -20.48 -13.62 -8.04
CA GLY A 197 -21.05 -14.91 -8.43
C GLY A 197 -20.19 -16.14 -8.13
N ASP A 198 -18.93 -15.97 -7.71
CA ASP A 198 -18.02 -17.08 -7.40
C ASP A 198 -18.03 -17.45 -5.91
N VAL A 199 -18.62 -16.62 -5.06
CA VAL A 199 -18.58 -16.79 -3.60
C VAL A 199 -19.98 -16.78 -3.01
N ALA A 200 -20.15 -17.49 -1.91
CA ALA A 200 -21.43 -17.51 -1.17
C ALA A 200 -21.61 -16.23 -0.33
N ASP A 201 -20.52 -15.65 0.14
CA ASP A 201 -20.47 -14.42 0.92
C ASP A 201 -19.40 -13.50 0.36
N LEU A 202 -19.78 -12.26 0.08
CA LEU A 202 -18.91 -11.27 -0.51
C LEU A 202 -17.74 -10.90 0.41
N SER A 203 -17.89 -11.06 1.72
CA SER A 203 -16.80 -10.87 2.69
C SER A 203 -15.60 -11.79 2.50
N ALA A 204 -15.75 -12.86 1.71
CA ALA A 204 -14.63 -13.74 1.33
C ALA A 204 -13.65 -13.09 0.34
N ILE A 205 -14.09 -12.03 -0.37
CA ILE A 205 -13.31 -11.33 -1.41
C ILE A 205 -13.29 -9.81 -1.25
N ASP A 206 -13.89 -9.29 -0.18
CA ASP A 206 -13.92 -7.86 0.16
C ASP A 206 -13.98 -7.70 1.68
N SER A 207 -12.91 -7.23 2.27
CA SER A 207 -12.84 -6.97 3.72
C SER A 207 -13.38 -5.59 4.12
N SER A 208 -14.03 -4.87 3.22
CA SER A 208 -14.77 -3.64 3.57
C SER A 208 -15.96 -3.94 4.49
N GLU A 209 -16.41 -2.95 5.23
CA GLU A 209 -17.55 -3.10 6.11
C GLU A 209 -18.59 -1.98 5.84
N PRO A 210 -19.72 -2.30 5.15
CA PRO A 210 -20.00 -3.57 4.46
C PRO A 210 -19.24 -3.71 3.11
N PRO A 211 -19.09 -4.95 2.58
CA PRO A 211 -18.61 -5.18 1.22
C PRO A 211 -19.50 -4.51 0.17
N ASP A 212 -18.91 -4.01 -0.91
CA ASP A 212 -19.66 -3.32 -1.97
C ASP A 212 -19.79 -4.20 -3.23
N PRO A 213 -20.99 -4.78 -3.50
CA PRO A 213 -21.19 -5.66 -4.64
C PRO A 213 -20.93 -4.99 -6.00
N ARG A 214 -20.99 -3.66 -6.09
CA ARG A 214 -20.73 -2.92 -7.33
C ARG A 214 -19.27 -3.04 -7.79
N LEU A 215 -18.35 -3.33 -6.88
CA LEU A 215 -16.92 -3.50 -7.13
C LEU A 215 -16.55 -4.94 -7.53
N HIS A 216 -17.50 -5.88 -7.56
CA HIS A 216 -17.28 -7.31 -7.78
C HIS A 216 -18.17 -7.89 -8.89
N GLN A 217 -18.51 -7.06 -9.89
CA GLN A 217 -19.42 -7.47 -10.97
C GLN A 217 -18.72 -8.11 -12.17
N THR A 218 -17.44 -7.83 -12.37
CA THR A 218 -16.70 -8.30 -13.55
C THR A 218 -15.25 -8.62 -13.23
N ARG A 219 -14.68 -9.54 -14.01
CA ARG A 219 -13.25 -9.84 -13.94
C ARG A 219 -12.46 -8.86 -14.79
N ILE A 220 -11.21 -8.60 -14.40
CA ILE A 220 -10.26 -7.78 -15.14
C ILE A 220 -10.12 -8.31 -16.58
N ALA A 221 -9.93 -9.62 -16.73
CA ALA A 221 -9.81 -10.26 -18.06
C ALA A 221 -11.04 -10.05 -18.93
N ASP A 222 -12.24 -10.18 -18.35
CA ASP A 222 -13.50 -10.09 -19.09
C ASP A 222 -13.79 -8.64 -19.51
N ALA A 223 -13.50 -7.66 -18.66
CA ALA A 223 -13.61 -6.24 -19.01
C ALA A 223 -12.63 -5.86 -20.13
N ILE A 224 -11.38 -6.37 -20.12
CA ILE A 224 -10.43 -6.18 -21.23
C ILE A 224 -10.96 -6.80 -22.52
N ALA A 225 -11.51 -8.02 -22.45
CA ALA A 225 -12.06 -8.69 -23.63
C ALA A 225 -13.26 -7.96 -24.24
N GLN A 226 -14.04 -7.26 -23.42
CA GLN A 226 -15.19 -6.43 -23.82
C GLN A 226 -14.79 -5.02 -24.29
N GLY A 227 -13.51 -4.65 -24.22
CA GLY A 227 -13.07 -3.29 -24.51
C GLY A 227 -13.63 -2.25 -23.53
N ARG A 228 -13.89 -2.65 -22.28
CA ARG A 228 -14.44 -1.77 -21.25
C ARG A 228 -13.33 -1.19 -20.40
N PRO A 229 -13.20 0.15 -20.32
CA PRO A 229 -12.25 0.79 -19.41
C PRO A 229 -12.49 0.37 -17.95
N GLN A 230 -11.42 0.36 -17.14
CA GLN A 230 -11.47 -0.12 -15.75
C GLN A 230 -10.76 0.80 -14.79
N VAL A 231 -11.29 0.91 -13.59
CA VAL A 231 -10.60 1.35 -12.38
C VAL A 231 -10.48 0.14 -11.46
N ILE A 232 -9.26 -0.31 -11.23
CA ILE A 232 -8.97 -1.49 -10.42
C ILE A 232 -8.27 -1.02 -9.15
N VAL A 233 -8.84 -1.31 -7.98
CA VAL A 233 -8.23 -1.03 -6.69
C VAL A 233 -7.82 -2.33 -5.99
N PHE A 234 -6.54 -2.45 -5.67
CA PHE A 234 -5.97 -3.51 -4.84
C PHE A 234 -5.84 -2.98 -3.41
N ALA A 235 -6.62 -3.50 -2.51
CA ALA A 235 -6.70 -3.01 -1.14
C ALA A 235 -7.19 -4.10 -0.18
N THR A 236 -6.86 -3.95 1.11
CA THR A 236 -7.39 -4.79 2.19
C THR A 236 -7.94 -3.88 3.29
N PRO A 237 -9.18 -3.35 3.15
CA PRO A 237 -9.73 -2.32 4.03
C PRO A 237 -9.64 -2.63 5.51
N ARG A 238 -9.96 -3.85 5.91
CA ARG A 238 -9.98 -4.28 7.31
C ARG A 238 -8.59 -4.58 7.88
N TYR A 239 -7.64 -5.02 7.06
CA TYR A 239 -6.37 -5.57 7.52
C TYR A 239 -5.14 -4.72 7.13
N CYS A 240 -5.38 -3.53 6.61
CA CYS A 240 -4.36 -2.59 6.17
C CYS A 240 -3.62 -1.97 7.37
N ALA A 241 -2.32 -2.25 7.50
CA ALA A 241 -1.50 -1.72 8.58
C ALA A 241 -1.40 -0.19 8.57
N SER A 242 -1.40 0.42 7.38
CA SER A 242 -1.35 1.88 7.20
C SER A 242 -2.70 2.58 7.37
N ARG A 243 -3.81 1.81 7.49
CA ARG A 243 -5.19 2.31 7.61
C ARG A 243 -5.67 3.18 6.43
N VAL A 244 -4.95 3.20 5.31
CA VAL A 244 -5.34 4.01 4.14
C VAL A 244 -6.13 3.23 3.09
N CYS A 245 -6.18 1.89 3.17
CA CYS A 245 -6.89 1.07 2.18
C CYS A 245 -8.40 1.34 2.15
N GLY A 246 -9.05 1.42 3.31
CA GLY A 246 -10.47 1.76 3.43
C GLY A 246 -10.78 3.10 2.75
N PRO A 247 -10.15 4.22 3.18
CA PRO A 247 -10.29 5.52 2.53
C PRO A 247 -10.06 5.50 1.02
N VAL A 248 -9.10 4.73 0.52
CA VAL A 248 -8.82 4.64 -0.92
C VAL A 248 -9.93 3.88 -1.67
N VAL A 249 -10.48 2.80 -1.10
CA VAL A 249 -11.65 2.11 -1.67
C VAL A 249 -12.85 3.03 -1.70
N ASP A 250 -13.08 3.84 -0.66
CA ASP A 250 -14.20 4.78 -0.63
C ASP A 250 -14.04 5.90 -1.66
N VAL A 251 -12.82 6.39 -1.90
CA VAL A 251 -12.56 7.31 -3.02
C VAL A 251 -12.99 6.67 -4.34
N VAL A 252 -12.65 5.41 -4.60
CA VAL A 252 -13.07 4.69 -5.81
C VAL A 252 -14.59 4.59 -5.89
N ARG A 253 -15.27 4.27 -4.78
CA ARG A 253 -16.75 4.19 -4.69
C ARG A 253 -17.43 5.50 -5.09
N THR A 254 -16.86 6.65 -4.71
CA THR A 254 -17.45 7.97 -5.02
C THR A 254 -17.55 8.25 -6.52
N LEU A 255 -16.78 7.56 -7.36
CA LEU A 255 -16.79 7.73 -8.82
C LEU A 255 -17.81 6.84 -9.52
N ILE A 256 -18.30 5.78 -8.87
CA ILE A 256 -19.24 4.81 -9.47
C ILE A 256 -20.53 5.48 -9.99
N PRO A 257 -21.20 6.38 -9.24
CA PRO A 257 -22.44 7.01 -9.72
C PRO A 257 -22.25 7.78 -11.04
N THR A 258 -21.09 8.42 -11.21
CA THR A 258 -20.80 9.25 -12.38
C THR A 258 -20.30 8.44 -13.57
N TYR A 259 -19.45 7.44 -13.33
CA TYR A 259 -18.68 6.76 -14.39
C TYR A 259 -19.03 5.28 -14.56
N GLY A 260 -19.82 4.67 -13.68
CA GLY A 260 -20.08 3.22 -13.66
C GLY A 260 -20.77 2.67 -14.91
N SER A 261 -21.50 3.50 -15.68
CA SER A 261 -22.05 3.10 -16.97
C SER A 261 -20.98 2.94 -18.07
N ARG A 262 -19.84 3.60 -17.94
CA ARG A 262 -18.75 3.63 -18.94
C ARG A 262 -17.50 2.87 -18.48
N VAL A 263 -17.29 2.75 -17.19
CA VAL A 263 -16.07 2.19 -16.56
C VAL A 263 -16.46 1.02 -15.67
N ALA A 264 -15.71 -0.07 -15.71
CA ALA A 264 -15.80 -1.13 -14.72
C ALA A 264 -14.99 -0.73 -13.49
N PHE A 265 -15.62 -0.77 -12.31
CA PHE A 265 -14.96 -0.57 -11.04
C PHE A 265 -14.74 -1.93 -10.40
N ILE A 266 -13.48 -2.25 -10.06
CA ILE A 266 -13.08 -3.57 -9.57
C ILE A 266 -12.25 -3.40 -8.31
N HIS A 267 -12.69 -4.03 -7.21
CA HIS A 267 -11.88 -4.19 -6.01
C HIS A 267 -11.28 -5.60 -5.99
N GLN A 268 -10.00 -5.66 -5.70
CA GLN A 268 -9.24 -6.88 -5.51
C GLN A 268 -8.70 -6.91 -4.08
N GLU A 269 -9.21 -7.82 -3.28
CA GLU A 269 -8.68 -8.09 -1.93
C GLU A 269 -7.23 -8.59 -2.03
N ILE A 270 -6.40 -8.16 -1.08
CA ILE A 270 -4.97 -8.50 -1.05
C ILE A 270 -4.75 -9.97 -0.62
N TRP A 271 -5.57 -10.45 0.31
CA TRP A 271 -5.41 -11.76 0.90
C TRP A 271 -6.32 -12.82 0.27
N GLN A 272 -5.80 -14.01 0.11
CA GLN A 272 -6.59 -15.21 -0.17
C GLN A 272 -6.76 -15.99 1.14
N GLY A 273 -7.96 -15.98 1.71
CA GLY A 273 -8.23 -16.56 3.02
C GLY A 273 -7.76 -15.66 4.17
N PRO A 274 -7.35 -16.21 5.31
CA PRO A 274 -6.94 -15.42 6.46
C PRO A 274 -5.79 -14.46 6.16
N PRO A 275 -5.83 -13.23 6.72
CA PRO A 275 -4.80 -12.22 6.47
C PRO A 275 -3.39 -12.71 6.88
N GLY A 276 -2.39 -12.37 6.08
CA GLY A 276 -0.99 -12.73 6.32
C GLY A 276 -0.61 -14.16 5.90
N GLN A 277 -1.55 -15.00 5.44
CA GLN A 277 -1.23 -16.37 5.02
C GLN A 277 -0.82 -16.46 3.56
N ALA A 278 -1.61 -15.91 2.65
CA ALA A 278 -1.29 -15.93 1.23
C ALA A 278 -1.83 -14.69 0.53
N PHE A 279 -1.04 -14.13 -0.38
CA PHE A 279 -1.54 -13.09 -1.30
C PHE A 279 -2.48 -13.72 -2.32
N ALA A 280 -3.53 -12.98 -2.68
CA ALA A 280 -4.39 -13.36 -3.78
C ALA A 280 -3.58 -13.54 -5.09
N PRO A 281 -3.91 -14.53 -5.94
CA PRO A 281 -3.19 -14.78 -7.19
C PRO A 281 -3.07 -13.53 -8.05
N THR A 282 -4.11 -12.71 -8.13
CA THR A 282 -4.13 -11.45 -8.87
C THR A 282 -3.06 -10.46 -8.37
N VAL A 283 -2.84 -10.36 -7.04
CA VAL A 283 -1.79 -9.51 -6.46
C VAL A 283 -0.40 -9.96 -6.90
N GLN A 284 -0.19 -11.29 -6.97
CA GLN A 284 1.07 -11.88 -7.43
C GLN A 284 1.28 -11.66 -8.93
N GLU A 285 0.23 -11.82 -9.77
CA GLU A 285 0.26 -11.53 -11.21
C GLU A 285 0.64 -10.08 -11.51
N TRP A 286 0.17 -9.13 -10.67
CA TRP A 286 0.49 -7.71 -10.78
C TRP A 286 1.79 -7.33 -10.10
N ASN A 287 2.44 -8.28 -9.40
CA ASN A 287 3.72 -8.14 -8.71
C ASN A 287 3.79 -6.88 -7.82
N LEU A 288 2.73 -6.65 -7.04
CA LEU A 288 2.59 -5.44 -6.22
C LEU A 288 3.48 -5.52 -4.98
N PRO A 289 4.36 -4.52 -4.74
CA PRO A 289 5.26 -4.49 -3.60
C PRO A 289 4.62 -4.02 -2.29
N SER A 290 3.44 -3.43 -2.36
CA SER A 290 2.72 -2.77 -1.24
C SER A 290 1.21 -2.75 -1.51
N GLU A 291 0.43 -2.17 -0.59
CA GLU A 291 -0.98 -1.81 -0.76
C GLU A 291 -1.28 -0.45 -0.09
N PRO A 292 -2.31 0.28 -0.53
CA PRO A 292 -3.18 0.03 -1.69
C PRO A 292 -2.56 0.50 -3.01
N TRP A 293 -3.04 -0.07 -4.12
CA TRP A 293 -2.77 0.41 -5.48
C TRP A 293 -4.07 0.64 -6.25
N ILE A 294 -4.06 1.66 -7.12
CA ILE A 294 -5.12 1.85 -8.12
C ILE A 294 -4.50 1.85 -9.51
N PHE A 295 -5.13 1.13 -10.44
CA PHE A 295 -4.76 1.13 -11.86
C PHE A 295 -5.96 1.54 -12.70
N LEU A 296 -5.71 2.40 -13.68
CA LEU A 296 -6.65 2.74 -14.73
C LEU A 296 -6.23 2.01 -16.00
N VAL A 297 -7.15 1.24 -16.57
CA VAL A 297 -6.93 0.45 -17.78
C VAL A 297 -7.93 0.90 -18.84
N ASP A 298 -7.45 1.23 -20.04
CA ASP A 298 -8.29 1.71 -21.13
C ASP A 298 -9.01 0.57 -21.88
N GLU A 299 -9.81 0.93 -22.89
CA GLU A 299 -10.56 0.00 -23.74
C GLU A 299 -9.68 -0.97 -24.56
N ARG A 300 -8.37 -0.67 -24.69
CA ARG A 300 -7.38 -1.53 -25.35
C ARG A 300 -6.68 -2.47 -24.36
N GLY A 301 -6.99 -2.36 -23.08
CA GLY A 301 -6.31 -3.12 -22.02
C GLY A 301 -4.94 -2.58 -21.66
N LEU A 302 -4.64 -1.31 -21.99
CA LEU A 302 -3.38 -0.64 -21.62
C LEU A 302 -3.57 0.15 -20.32
N ILE A 303 -2.60 0.07 -19.44
CA ILE A 303 -2.57 0.88 -18.22
C ILE A 303 -2.35 2.33 -18.62
N ARG A 304 -3.22 3.24 -18.17
CA ARG A 304 -3.17 4.68 -18.44
C ARG A 304 -2.64 5.48 -17.26
N ALA A 305 -2.92 5.01 -16.06
CA ALA A 305 -2.41 5.59 -14.82
C ALA A 305 -2.28 4.52 -13.74
N ARG A 306 -1.38 4.78 -12.78
CA ARG A 306 -1.27 3.99 -11.55
C ARG A 306 -1.06 4.92 -10.37
N PHE A 307 -1.62 4.55 -9.24
CA PHE A 307 -1.46 5.27 -7.98
C PHE A 307 -1.10 4.27 -6.88
N GLU A 308 -0.14 4.64 -6.08
CA GLU A 308 0.26 3.89 -4.90
C GLU A 308 -0.08 4.69 -3.64
N GLY A 309 -0.59 4.00 -2.63
CA GLY A 309 -0.91 4.59 -1.34
C GLY A 309 -2.13 5.51 -1.39
N LEU A 310 -2.17 6.49 -0.50
CA LEU A 310 -3.27 7.43 -0.41
C LEU A 310 -3.46 8.19 -1.72
N THR A 311 -4.68 8.12 -2.25
CA THR A 311 -5.08 8.76 -3.51
C THR A 311 -6.38 9.50 -3.28
N THR A 312 -6.45 10.75 -3.70
CA THR A 312 -7.65 11.56 -3.50
C THR A 312 -8.63 11.44 -4.67
N ARG A 313 -9.89 11.74 -4.42
CA ARG A 313 -10.91 11.77 -5.46
C ARG A 313 -10.49 12.67 -6.62
N ARG A 314 -9.97 13.86 -6.32
CA ARG A 314 -9.53 14.84 -7.34
C ARG A 314 -8.44 14.27 -8.26
N GLU A 315 -7.43 13.60 -7.72
CA GLU A 315 -6.39 12.95 -8.53
C GLU A 315 -6.96 11.83 -9.39
N LEU A 316 -7.75 10.94 -8.78
CA LEU A 316 -8.31 9.78 -9.46
C LEU A 316 -9.30 10.19 -10.55
N GLU A 317 -10.21 11.13 -10.25
CA GLU A 317 -11.19 11.63 -11.21
C GLU A 317 -10.55 12.31 -12.40
N ALA A 318 -9.51 13.14 -12.18
CA ALA A 318 -8.75 13.75 -13.27
C ALA A 318 -8.14 12.69 -14.21
N ALA A 319 -7.60 11.61 -13.66
CA ALA A 319 -7.05 10.52 -14.46
C ALA A 319 -8.14 9.73 -15.21
N VAL A 320 -9.30 9.46 -14.57
CA VAL A 320 -10.45 8.81 -15.22
C VAL A 320 -10.96 9.68 -16.38
N ARG A 321 -11.12 10.98 -16.18
CA ARG A 321 -11.54 11.92 -17.25
C ARG A 321 -10.55 11.90 -18.41
N SER A 322 -9.25 11.99 -18.11
CA SER A 322 -8.19 11.90 -19.13
C SER A 322 -8.22 10.58 -19.89
N MET A 323 -8.38 9.45 -19.21
CA MET A 323 -8.51 8.11 -19.85
C MET A 323 -9.72 8.04 -20.78
N LEU A 324 -10.82 8.70 -20.42
CA LEU A 324 -12.08 8.72 -21.21
C LEU A 324 -12.11 9.83 -22.26
N GLY A 325 -11.06 10.63 -22.42
CA GLY A 325 -11.03 11.78 -23.35
C GLY A 325 -12.03 12.89 -22.99
N LEU A 326 -12.37 13.02 -21.69
CA LEU A 326 -13.28 14.04 -21.19
C LEU A 326 -12.50 15.33 -20.83
N PRO A 327 -13.09 16.52 -21.08
CA PRO A 327 -12.46 17.81 -20.73
C PRO A 327 -12.29 18.00 -19.24
#